data_8c8d746425d2492d03487f85e3af448c
#
_entry.id   8c8d746425d2492d03487f85e3af448c
#
_cell.length_a   1.000
_cell.length_b   1.000
_cell.length_c   1.000
_cell.angle_alpha   90.00
_cell.angle_beta   90.00
_cell.angle_gamma   90.00
#
_symmetry.space_group_name_H-M   'P 1'
#
loop_
_entity.id
_entity.type
_entity.pdbx_description
1 polymer ?
#
loop_
_entity_poly.entity_id
_entity_poly.type
_entity_poly.pdbx_seq_one_letter_code
_entity_poly.pdbx_strand_id
1 'polypeptide(L)'
;IAGPWAAGERILVCLSEDPRAAGLVRYTKRLADRLHAPWTAISIETRRTLQLTDEQRDRLADTMRLAEALGAETLTIPGVGRRLLTRTPSM
;
A
#
# COMPACT_ATOMS: atom_id res chain seq x y z
N ILE A 1 -3.20 5.58 9.37
CA ILE A 1 -3.35 4.44 9.61
C ILE A 1 -2.14 3.75 9.55
N ALA A 2 -1.82 3.12 10.33
CA ALA A 2 -0.62 2.56 10.38
C ALA A 2 -0.67 1.16 10.67
N GLY A 3 0.03 0.39 10.13
CA GLY A 3 0.12 -1.00 10.39
C GLY A 3 -0.69 -1.84 9.44
N PRO A 4 -0.35 -3.10 9.33
CA PRO A 4 -1.07 -4.02 8.47
C PRO A 4 -2.32 -4.52 9.16
N TRP A 5 -3.24 -5.03 8.39
CA TRP A 5 -4.42 -5.65 8.95
C TRP A 5 -4.79 -6.85 8.12
N ALA A 6 -5.53 -7.76 8.74
CA ALA A 6 -5.94 -8.99 8.08
C ALA A 6 -7.23 -8.77 7.33
N ALA A 7 -7.33 -9.38 6.18
CA ALA A 7 -8.55 -9.32 5.39
C ALA A 7 -8.75 -10.72 4.84
N GLY A 8 -9.56 -11.48 5.51
CA GLY A 8 -9.72 -12.88 5.18
C GLY A 8 -8.41 -13.58 5.54
N GLU A 9 -7.83 -14.25 4.58
CA GLU A 9 -6.59 -14.95 4.83
C GLU A 9 -5.40 -14.20 4.28
N ARG A 10 -5.57 -12.93 3.98
CA ARG A 10 -4.51 -12.13 3.38
C ARG A 10 -4.23 -10.94 4.27
N ILE A 11 -3.00 -10.47 4.27
CA ILE A 11 -2.64 -9.30 5.04
C ILE A 11 -2.51 -8.13 4.08
N LEU A 12 -3.10 -7.01 4.42
CA LEU A 12 -3.02 -5.80 3.62
C LEU A 12 -2.19 -4.76 4.34
N VAL A 13 -1.37 -4.05 3.60
CA VAL A 13 -0.62 -2.94 4.18
C VAL A 13 -0.68 -1.77 3.20
N CYS A 14 -1.03 -0.61 3.71
CA CYS A 14 -1.14 0.58 2.89
C CYS A 14 0.14 1.38 3.03
N LEU A 15 0.76 1.71 1.93
CA LEU A 15 2.05 2.38 1.94
C LEU A 15 1.93 3.79 1.42
N SER A 16 2.76 4.67 1.95
CA SER A 16 2.79 6.06 1.54
C SER A 16 4.23 6.47 1.30
N GLU A 17 4.44 7.74 1.06
CA GLU A 17 5.78 8.27 0.83
C GLU A 17 6.53 8.51 2.15
N ASP A 18 5.93 8.17 3.28
CA ASP A 18 6.55 8.36 4.58
C ASP A 18 7.83 7.53 4.64
N PRO A 19 8.94 8.09 5.08
CA PRO A 19 10.18 7.32 5.18
C PRO A 19 10.09 6.09 6.05
N ARG A 20 9.11 6.04 6.96
CA ARG A 20 8.95 4.88 7.82
C ARG A 20 8.23 3.72 7.13
N ALA A 21 7.73 3.95 5.92
CA ALA A 21 6.99 2.91 5.23
C ALA A 21 7.85 1.69 4.93
N ALA A 22 9.15 1.88 4.68
CA ALA A 22 10.01 0.74 4.42
C ALA A 22 10.10 -0.18 5.63
N GLY A 23 10.11 0.39 6.83
CA GLY A 23 10.12 -0.41 8.04
C GLY A 23 8.81 -1.18 8.20
N LEU A 24 7.72 -0.55 7.81
CA LEU A 24 6.42 -1.19 7.87
C LEU A 24 6.37 -2.38 6.89
N VAL A 25 6.98 -2.23 5.73
CA VAL A 25 7.05 -3.32 4.76
C VAL A 25 7.78 -4.51 5.37
N ARG A 26 8.91 -4.26 6.02
CA ARG A 26 9.69 -5.35 6.60
C ARG A 26 8.95 -6.01 7.75
N TYR A 27 8.24 -5.21 8.54
CA TYR A 27 7.46 -5.74 9.64
C TYR A 27 6.35 -6.64 9.08
N THR A 28 5.68 -6.20 8.02
CA THR A 28 4.58 -6.95 7.44
C THR A 28 5.09 -8.27 6.84
N LYS A 29 6.27 -8.22 6.22
CA LYS A 29 6.85 -9.44 5.68
C LYS A 29 7.06 -10.48 6.78
N ARG A 30 7.61 -10.05 7.92
CA ARG A 30 7.84 -10.98 9.02
C ARG A 30 6.52 -11.51 9.56
N LEU A 31 5.52 -10.67 9.63
CA LEU A 31 4.20 -11.09 10.10
C LEU A 31 3.60 -12.11 9.14
N ALA A 32 3.69 -11.82 7.85
CA ALA A 32 3.13 -12.72 6.83
C ALA A 32 3.83 -14.07 6.86
N ASP A 33 5.14 -14.07 7.05
CA ASP A 33 5.89 -15.32 7.14
C ASP A 33 5.45 -16.12 8.37
N ARG A 34 5.25 -15.43 9.48
CA ARG A 34 4.88 -16.12 10.69
C ARG A 34 3.49 -16.72 10.57
N LEU A 35 2.60 -16.04 9.89
CA LEU A 35 1.24 -16.51 9.73
C LEU A 35 1.03 -17.35 8.49
N HIS A 36 2.08 -17.51 7.68
CA HIS A 36 2.03 -18.25 6.43
C HIS A 36 0.91 -17.69 5.54
N ALA A 37 0.80 -16.38 5.50
CA ALA A 37 -0.27 -15.73 4.78
C ALA A 37 0.28 -14.91 3.62
N PRO A 38 -0.43 -14.83 2.51
CA PRO A 38 -0.04 -13.93 1.43
C PRO A 38 -0.32 -12.49 1.89
N TRP A 39 0.35 -11.53 1.28
CA TRP A 39 0.16 -10.15 1.65
C TRP A 39 0.20 -9.24 0.43
N THR A 40 -0.48 -8.12 0.55
CA THR A 40 -0.61 -7.16 -0.53
C THR A 40 -0.24 -5.79 -0.03
N ALA A 41 0.62 -5.11 -0.76
CA ALA A 41 0.99 -3.74 -0.46
C ALA A 41 0.16 -2.83 -1.37
N ILE A 42 -0.51 -1.88 -0.77
CA ILE A 42 -1.45 -1.03 -1.47
C ILE A 42 -1.01 0.41 -1.43
N SER A 43 -1.06 1.08 -2.58
CA SER A 43 -0.83 2.49 -2.66
C SER A 43 -2.11 3.12 -3.19
N ILE A 44 -2.61 4.14 -2.52
CA ILE A 44 -3.83 4.82 -2.95
C ILE A 44 -3.49 6.20 -3.46
N GLU A 45 -3.86 6.48 -4.69
CA GLU A 45 -3.64 7.78 -5.26
C GLU A 45 -4.73 8.71 -4.80
N THR A 46 -4.38 9.89 -4.30
CA THR A 46 -5.33 10.88 -3.88
C THR A 46 -4.85 12.21 -4.42
N ARG A 47 -5.58 13.27 -4.13
CA ARG A 47 -5.13 14.58 -4.55
C ARG A 47 -3.78 14.85 -3.96
N ARG A 48 -3.56 14.40 -2.74
CA ARG A 48 -2.31 14.60 -2.08
C ARG A 48 -1.16 13.94 -2.83
N THR A 49 -1.37 12.77 -3.39
CA THR A 49 -0.30 12.10 -4.10
C THR A 49 0.06 12.83 -5.38
N LEU A 50 -0.87 13.59 -5.94
CA LEU A 50 -0.55 14.36 -7.12
C LEU A 50 0.34 15.55 -6.78
N GLN A 51 0.44 15.89 -5.50
CA GLN A 51 1.25 17.00 -5.05
C GLN A 51 2.57 16.58 -4.45
N LEU A 52 2.91 15.31 -4.52
CA LEU A 52 4.17 14.85 -3.97
C LEU A 52 5.32 15.39 -4.80
N THR A 53 6.42 15.67 -4.13
CA THR A 53 7.62 16.07 -4.84
C THR A 53 8.17 14.84 -5.55
N ASP A 54 9.09 15.06 -6.48
CA ASP A 54 9.70 13.94 -7.19
C ASP A 54 10.39 13.02 -6.22
N GLU A 55 11.03 13.56 -5.20
CA GLU A 55 11.71 12.77 -4.22
C GLU A 55 10.74 11.91 -3.42
N GLN A 56 9.62 12.47 -3.04
CA GLN A 56 8.61 11.72 -2.30
C GLN A 56 8.01 10.63 -3.17
N ARG A 57 7.79 10.94 -4.43
CA ARG A 57 7.23 9.98 -5.36
C ARG A 57 8.19 8.82 -5.59
N ASP A 58 9.48 9.12 -5.68
CA ASP A 58 10.48 8.09 -5.85
C ASP A 58 10.56 7.22 -4.61
N ARG A 59 10.41 7.82 -3.42
CA ARG A 59 10.45 7.06 -2.19
C ARG A 59 9.28 6.08 -2.12
N LEU A 60 8.10 6.53 -2.53
CA LEU A 60 6.94 5.64 -2.54
C LEU A 60 7.16 4.50 -3.53
N ALA A 61 7.67 4.82 -4.72
CA ALA A 61 7.94 3.80 -5.71
C ALA A 61 8.97 2.79 -5.21
N ASP A 62 10.01 3.25 -4.53
CA ASP A 62 11.02 2.36 -3.99
C ASP A 62 10.44 1.47 -2.92
N THR A 63 9.55 2.01 -2.08
CA THR A 63 8.94 1.23 -1.02
C THR A 63 8.02 0.15 -1.61
N MET A 64 7.30 0.47 -2.66
CA MET A 64 6.46 -0.51 -3.33
C MET A 64 7.31 -1.61 -3.98
N ARG A 65 8.45 -1.23 -4.56
CA ARG A 65 9.34 -2.22 -5.15
C ARG A 65 9.96 -3.12 -4.08
N LEU A 66 10.24 -2.55 -2.91
CA LEU A 66 10.77 -3.34 -1.81
C LEU A 66 9.72 -4.38 -1.40
N ALA A 67 8.46 -3.98 -1.29
CA ALA A 67 7.42 -4.90 -0.91
C ALA A 67 7.31 -6.03 -1.93
N GLU A 68 7.38 -5.69 -3.19
CA GLU A 68 7.30 -6.70 -4.24
C GLU A 68 8.49 -7.66 -4.16
N ALA A 69 9.68 -7.14 -3.92
CA ALA A 69 10.87 -7.96 -3.82
C ALA A 69 10.79 -8.91 -2.63
N LEU A 70 10.05 -8.54 -1.61
CA LEU A 70 9.88 -9.37 -0.43
C LEU A 70 8.68 -10.30 -0.54
N GLY A 71 8.02 -10.32 -1.67
CA GLY A 71 6.99 -11.30 -1.91
C GLY A 71 5.54 -10.81 -1.87
N ALA A 72 5.34 -9.52 -1.75
CA ALA A 72 3.97 -9.01 -1.69
C ALA A 72 3.42 -8.83 -3.10
N GLU A 73 2.11 -8.94 -3.20
CA GLU A 73 1.43 -8.46 -4.37
C GLU A 73 1.37 -6.96 -4.21
N THR A 74 1.40 -6.19 -5.28
CA THR A 74 1.30 -4.75 -5.17
C THR A 74 0.08 -4.27 -5.95
N LEU A 75 -0.57 -3.26 -5.41
CA LEU A 75 -1.78 -2.75 -6.00
C LEU A 75 -1.82 -1.24 -5.84
N THR A 76 -2.11 -0.53 -6.91
CA THR A 76 -2.28 0.91 -6.85
C THR A 76 -3.74 1.21 -7.15
N ILE A 77 -4.42 1.84 -6.21
CA ILE A 77 -5.81 2.16 -6.35
C ILE A 77 -5.93 3.61 -6.79
N PRO A 78 -6.54 3.88 -7.90
CA PRO A 78 -6.65 5.21 -8.43
C PRO A 78 -7.46 6.05 -7.51
N GLY A 79 -6.89 7.10 -7.16
CA GLY A 79 -7.46 7.73 -6.21
C GLY A 79 -8.41 8.64 -6.17
N VAL A 80 -8.60 9.21 -6.88
CA VAL A 80 -9.50 10.15 -6.82
C VAL A 80 -10.59 9.44 -6.52
N GLY A 81 -10.40 8.58 -5.82
CA GLY A 81 -11.37 7.78 -5.47
C GLY A 81 -12.65 8.22 -5.04
N ARG A 82 -12.80 9.39 -4.64
CA ARG A 82 -14.07 9.75 -4.19
C ARG A 82 -14.99 9.42 -5.27
N ARG A 83 -14.50 9.39 -6.48
CA ARG A 83 -15.31 9.14 -7.51
C ARG A 83 -15.69 7.73 -7.43
N LEU A 84 -14.85 6.87 -7.00
CA LEU A 84 -15.17 5.51 -6.94
C LEU A 84 -16.22 5.27 -5.95
N LEU A 85 -16.16 5.98 -4.89
CA LEU A 85 -17.12 5.81 -3.87
C LEU A 85 -18.45 6.25 -4.30
N THR A 86 -18.48 7.29 -5.01
CA THR A 86 -19.75 7.76 -5.32
C THR A 86 -20.36 6.98 -6.38
N ARG A 87 -19.69 6.34 -7.18
CA ARG A 87 -20.32 5.81 -8.20
C ARG A 87 -20.77 4.59 -8.08
N THR A 88 -20.37 4.05 -7.35
CA THR A 88 -20.73 2.89 -7.15
C THR A 88 -22.01 2.57 -7.41
N PRO A 89 -22.73 2.98 -7.01
CA PRO A 89 -23.98 2.60 -7.14
C PRO A 89 -24.50 2.76 -8.36
N SER A 90 -24.29 3.27 -8.84
CA SER A 90 -24.87 3.53 -9.79
C SER A 90 -24.98 2.85 -10.61
N MET A 91 -24.96 2.57 -10.74
CA MET A 91 -25.09 2.01 -11.37
C MET A 91 -25.54 1.80 -11.41
#